data_da9d08828a66c451302954246941d4a4
#
_entry.id   da9d08828a66c451302954246941d4a4
#
_cell.length_a   1.000
_cell.length_b   1.000
_cell.length_c   1.000
_cell.angle_alpha   90.00
_cell.angle_beta   90.00
_cell.angle_gamma   90.00
#
_symmetry.space_group_name_H-M   'P 1'
#
loop_
_entity.id
_entity.type
_entity.pdbx_description
1 polymer ?
#
loop_
_entity_poly.entity_id
_entity_poly.type
_entity_poly.pdbx_seq_one_letter_code
_entity_poly.pdbx_strand_id
1 'polypeptide(L)'
;MASRFEFVSIGAYTKDTIVKRSGTTYVDGGGYSYSAHAARVAGISVGAVTRLAAEDRKSTDLLRSVGVDVIVHESQHSTLMRLEYPTDNVDERILTVAAVADPFLPADVTSIEASAILISPSIRGEVPLAVVEAVRAKAGLVGLDVQGFVRVRTPHGRLAYEPWPEIREVLGLVDVLKSDAVEGEFLTGERDLHAIARQLASYGPKEIVLTHKDGLVVLANGTSHEQPFLPIELRGRSGRGDTCVGSYLSRRLNAEPAEATVWAAALTSLKLEAEGPIRRSRADVEAAIRNRYTR
;
A
#
# COMPACT_ATOMS: atom_id res chain seq x y z
N MET A 1 9.75 -7.52 -25.43
CA MET A 1 10.18 -8.43 -24.35
C MET A 1 9.55 -7.91 -23.06
N ALA A 2 9.10 -8.79 -22.16
CA ALA A 2 8.60 -8.36 -20.85
C ALA A 2 9.74 -7.77 -20.02
N SER A 3 9.46 -6.66 -19.30
CA SER A 3 10.40 -6.09 -18.34
C SER A 3 10.38 -6.93 -17.07
N ARG A 4 11.54 -7.39 -16.61
CA ARG A 4 11.66 -8.21 -15.41
C ARG A 4 12.15 -7.38 -14.24
N PHE A 5 11.38 -7.40 -13.15
CA PHE A 5 11.67 -6.68 -11.91
C PHE A 5 11.78 -7.64 -10.72
N GLU A 6 12.41 -7.19 -9.64
CA GLU A 6 12.31 -7.89 -8.37
C GLU A 6 10.99 -7.53 -7.66
N PHE A 7 10.54 -6.28 -7.76
CA PHE A 7 9.28 -5.82 -7.17
C PHE A 7 8.54 -4.90 -8.15
N VAL A 8 7.20 -5.06 -8.24
CA VAL A 8 6.31 -4.13 -8.95
C VAL A 8 5.16 -3.74 -8.04
N SER A 9 4.81 -2.45 -8.04
CA SER A 9 3.59 -1.95 -7.40
C SER A 9 2.57 -1.51 -8.45
N ILE A 10 1.30 -1.91 -8.28
CA ILE A 10 0.19 -1.59 -9.17
C ILE A 10 -0.89 -0.84 -8.39
N GLY A 11 -1.30 0.32 -8.88
CA GLY A 11 -2.40 1.11 -8.31
C GLY A 11 -2.55 2.45 -9.01
N ALA A 12 -3.74 3.03 -8.97
CA ALA A 12 -3.98 4.31 -9.59
C ALA A 12 -3.30 5.46 -8.83
N TYR A 13 -2.88 6.46 -9.58
CA TYR A 13 -2.46 7.74 -9.03
C TYR A 13 -3.65 8.43 -8.37
N THR A 14 -3.42 9.05 -7.21
CA THR A 14 -4.40 9.91 -6.55
C THR A 14 -3.88 11.34 -6.43
N LYS A 15 -4.73 12.30 -6.77
CA LYS A 15 -4.48 13.72 -6.57
C LYS A 15 -5.24 14.15 -5.33
N ASP A 16 -4.51 14.30 -4.24
CA ASP A 16 -5.11 14.49 -2.92
C ASP A 16 -5.14 15.98 -2.56
N THR A 17 -6.34 16.49 -2.25
CA THR A 17 -6.53 17.80 -1.65
C THR A 17 -6.70 17.63 -0.15
N ILE A 18 -5.74 18.07 0.64
CA ILE A 18 -5.76 17.98 2.10
C ILE A 18 -6.17 19.32 2.67
N VAL A 19 -7.32 19.36 3.35
CA VAL A 19 -7.89 20.55 3.96
C VAL A 19 -7.78 20.46 5.47
N LYS A 20 -6.99 21.33 6.06
CA LYS A 20 -6.84 21.50 7.51
C LYS A 20 -7.27 22.90 7.92
N ARG A 21 -7.47 23.17 9.20
CA ARG A 21 -7.72 24.53 9.71
C ARG A 21 -6.60 25.50 9.36
N SER A 22 -5.35 25.02 9.26
CA SER A 22 -4.16 25.78 8.91
C SER A 22 -4.05 26.13 7.40
N GLY A 23 -4.89 25.54 6.54
CA GLY A 23 -4.87 25.75 5.10
C GLY A 23 -5.09 24.49 4.28
N THR A 24 -4.98 24.66 2.95
CA THR A 24 -5.15 23.58 1.98
C THR A 24 -3.80 23.26 1.34
N THR A 25 -3.48 21.97 1.23
CA THR A 25 -2.29 21.47 0.53
C THR A 25 -2.69 20.43 -0.52
N TYR A 26 -1.88 20.31 -1.56
CA TYR A 26 -2.06 19.33 -2.64
C TYR A 26 -0.92 18.33 -2.60
N VAL A 27 -1.25 17.05 -2.69
CA VAL A 27 -0.27 15.96 -2.60
C VAL A 27 -0.51 14.96 -3.72
N ASP A 28 0.55 14.59 -4.40
CA ASP A 28 0.56 13.45 -5.31
C ASP A 28 0.62 12.16 -4.48
N GLY A 29 -0.41 11.32 -4.60
CA GLY A 29 -0.63 10.14 -3.78
C GLY A 29 -0.79 8.87 -4.61
N GLY A 30 -1.40 7.88 -3.97
CA GLY A 30 -1.60 6.54 -4.50
C GLY A 30 -0.66 5.52 -3.89
N GLY A 31 -1.23 4.38 -3.49
CA GLY A 31 -0.50 3.31 -2.82
C GLY A 31 0.70 2.80 -3.63
N TYR A 32 0.58 2.78 -4.96
CA TYR A 32 1.65 2.39 -5.88
C TYR A 32 2.94 3.20 -5.66
N SER A 33 2.81 4.49 -5.43
CA SER A 33 3.97 5.39 -5.28
C SER A 33 4.67 5.20 -3.94
N TYR A 34 3.93 5.17 -2.83
CA TYR A 34 4.48 4.98 -1.49
C TYR A 34 5.17 3.62 -1.34
N SER A 35 4.54 2.55 -1.85
CA SER A 35 5.09 1.20 -1.78
C SER A 35 6.31 1.02 -2.68
N ALA A 36 6.33 1.60 -3.89
CA ALA A 36 7.49 1.55 -4.78
C ALA A 36 8.69 2.34 -4.21
N HIS A 37 8.47 3.53 -3.61
CA HIS A 37 9.53 4.25 -2.89
C HIS A 37 10.09 3.40 -1.74
N ALA A 38 9.24 2.75 -0.97
CA ALA A 38 9.66 1.88 0.14
C ALA A 38 10.47 0.67 -0.36
N ALA A 39 10.01 0.01 -1.41
CA ALA A 39 10.72 -1.12 -2.01
C ALA A 39 12.08 -0.71 -2.57
N ARG A 40 12.20 0.50 -3.14
CA ARG A 40 13.46 1.00 -3.69
C ARG A 40 14.55 1.15 -2.64
N VAL A 41 14.19 1.44 -1.37
CA VAL A 41 15.13 1.52 -0.24
C VAL A 41 15.82 0.17 0.03
N ALA A 42 15.18 -0.96 -0.30
CA ALA A 42 15.80 -2.28 -0.19
C ALA A 42 16.95 -2.52 -1.19
N GLY A 43 17.11 -1.64 -2.20
CA GLY A 43 18.21 -1.69 -3.17
C GLY A 43 17.94 -2.63 -4.34
N ILE A 44 16.70 -3.06 -4.54
CA ILE A 44 16.26 -3.98 -5.60
C ILE A 44 15.74 -3.22 -6.84
N SER A 45 15.55 -3.92 -7.95
CA SER A 45 14.90 -3.38 -9.15
C SER A 45 13.40 -3.25 -8.93
N VAL A 46 12.87 -2.04 -9.16
CA VAL A 46 11.47 -1.70 -8.85
C VAL A 46 10.78 -1.13 -10.08
N GLY A 47 9.63 -1.72 -10.41
CA GLY A 47 8.67 -1.18 -11.35
C GLY A 47 7.42 -0.63 -10.64
N ALA A 48 6.72 0.28 -11.29
CA ALA A 48 5.41 0.76 -10.86
C ALA A 48 4.48 0.86 -12.06
N VAL A 49 3.25 0.39 -11.91
CA VAL A 49 2.21 0.48 -12.95
C VAL A 49 1.08 1.33 -12.39
N THR A 50 0.73 2.39 -13.10
CA THR A 50 -0.29 3.33 -12.64
C THR A 50 -1.21 3.78 -13.76
N ARG A 51 -2.42 4.24 -13.38
CA ARG A 51 -3.36 4.95 -14.24
C ARG A 51 -3.54 6.39 -13.77
N LEU A 52 -3.50 7.33 -14.71
CA LEU A 52 -3.68 8.76 -14.47
C LEU A 52 -4.07 9.47 -15.77
N ALA A 53 -4.62 10.68 -15.62
CA ALA A 53 -4.91 11.56 -16.75
C ALA A 53 -3.61 12.11 -17.38
N ALA A 54 -3.63 12.41 -18.67
CA ALA A 54 -2.45 12.86 -19.42
C ALA A 54 -1.77 14.09 -18.81
N GLU A 55 -2.56 15.04 -18.27
CA GLU A 55 -2.06 16.25 -17.61
C GLU A 55 -1.29 15.98 -16.30
N ASP A 56 -1.54 14.86 -15.66
CA ASP A 56 -0.90 14.49 -14.39
C ASP A 56 0.38 13.62 -14.56
N ARG A 57 0.84 13.38 -15.78
CA ARG A 57 2.04 12.53 -16.04
C ARG A 57 3.29 12.95 -15.27
N LYS A 58 3.46 14.25 -15.01
CA LYS A 58 4.60 14.78 -14.25
C LYS A 58 4.62 14.34 -12.78
N SER A 59 3.49 13.91 -12.22
CA SER A 59 3.43 13.38 -10.85
C SER A 59 4.31 12.14 -10.65
N THR A 60 4.67 11.44 -11.75
CA THR A 60 5.55 10.26 -11.71
C THR A 60 7.05 10.60 -11.70
N ASP A 61 7.44 11.86 -11.92
CA ASP A 61 8.84 12.26 -12.07
C ASP A 61 9.64 12.04 -10.78
N LEU A 62 9.02 12.27 -9.61
CA LEU A 62 9.66 12.01 -8.32
C LEU A 62 10.00 10.52 -8.18
N LEU A 63 9.07 9.63 -8.55
CA LEU A 63 9.27 8.19 -8.47
C LEU A 63 10.36 7.72 -9.45
N ARG A 64 10.37 8.27 -10.68
CA ARG A 64 11.42 8.02 -11.67
C ARG A 64 12.79 8.51 -11.21
N SER A 65 12.85 9.65 -10.52
CA SER A 65 14.12 10.26 -10.04
C SER A 65 14.84 9.40 -9.00
N VAL A 66 14.12 8.52 -8.30
CA VAL A 66 14.72 7.56 -7.36
C VAL A 66 15.02 6.18 -8.00
N GLY A 67 14.91 6.08 -9.33
CA GLY A 67 15.27 4.89 -10.09
C GLY A 67 14.19 3.81 -10.13
N VAL A 68 12.91 4.20 -10.10
CA VAL A 68 11.78 3.31 -10.35
C VAL A 68 11.34 3.44 -11.81
N ASP A 69 11.15 2.32 -12.50
CA ASP A 69 10.59 2.28 -13.83
C ASP A 69 9.06 2.40 -13.77
N VAL A 70 8.52 3.52 -14.26
CA VAL A 70 7.07 3.79 -14.18
C VAL A 70 6.40 3.56 -15.52
N ILE A 71 5.45 2.62 -15.56
CA ILE A 71 4.56 2.34 -16.68
C ILE A 71 3.24 3.07 -16.40
N VAL A 72 2.88 3.97 -17.30
CA VAL A 72 1.68 4.78 -17.19
C VAL A 72 0.68 4.36 -18.24
N HIS A 73 -0.52 3.97 -17.81
CA HIS A 73 -1.68 3.80 -18.66
C HIS A 73 -2.58 5.04 -18.54
N GLU A 74 -2.97 5.61 -19.65
CA GLU A 74 -3.84 6.80 -19.66
C GLU A 74 -5.25 6.45 -19.18
N SER A 75 -5.84 7.40 -18.47
CA SER A 75 -7.20 7.40 -18.00
C SER A 75 -7.86 8.72 -18.36
N GLN A 76 -9.18 8.73 -18.53
CA GLN A 76 -9.91 9.96 -18.78
C GLN A 76 -9.73 10.96 -17.63
N HIS A 77 -9.66 10.47 -16.38
CA HIS A 77 -9.44 11.27 -15.19
C HIS A 77 -8.42 10.58 -14.28
N SER A 78 -7.67 11.36 -13.52
CA SER A 78 -6.98 10.86 -12.33
C SER A 78 -7.97 10.68 -11.18
N THR A 79 -7.66 9.82 -10.22
CA THR A 79 -8.48 9.72 -9.00
C THR A 79 -8.27 10.98 -8.15
N LEU A 80 -9.35 11.74 -7.92
CA LEU A 80 -9.34 13.00 -7.16
C LEU A 80 -9.91 12.77 -5.78
N MET A 81 -9.07 12.81 -4.75
CA MET A 81 -9.45 12.66 -3.36
C MET A 81 -9.38 13.99 -2.60
N ARG A 82 -10.31 14.19 -1.67
CA ARG A 82 -10.31 15.30 -0.75
C ARG A 82 -10.41 14.77 0.69
N LEU A 83 -9.41 15.13 1.49
CA LEU A 83 -9.29 14.78 2.90
C LEU A 83 -9.51 16.04 3.72
N GLU A 84 -10.63 16.12 4.41
CA GLU A 84 -10.93 17.23 5.32
C GLU A 84 -10.71 16.81 6.77
N TYR A 85 -9.97 17.64 7.50
CA TYR A 85 -9.75 17.52 8.94
C TYR A 85 -10.52 18.63 9.65
N PRO A 86 -11.76 18.36 10.12
CA PRO A 86 -12.61 19.39 10.72
C PRO A 86 -12.08 19.86 12.08
N THR A 87 -11.29 19.02 12.74
CA THR A 87 -10.66 19.27 14.04
C THR A 87 -9.14 19.07 13.95
N ASP A 88 -8.44 19.35 15.05
CA ASP A 88 -7.00 19.03 15.16
C ASP A 88 -6.73 17.55 15.45
N ASN A 89 -7.79 16.77 15.70
CA ASN A 89 -7.70 15.32 15.79
C ASN A 89 -7.52 14.72 14.39
N VAL A 90 -6.32 14.25 14.11
CA VAL A 90 -5.94 13.66 12.81
C VAL A 90 -6.63 12.32 12.50
N ASP A 91 -7.31 11.72 13.48
CA ASP A 91 -8.12 10.51 13.29
C ASP A 91 -9.55 10.84 12.83
N GLU A 92 -10.00 12.10 13.01
CA GLU A 92 -11.28 12.61 12.52
C GLU A 92 -11.09 13.23 11.14
N ARG A 93 -11.34 12.45 10.10
CA ARG A 93 -11.24 12.92 8.73
C ARG A 93 -12.45 12.52 7.89
N ILE A 94 -12.84 13.41 6.99
CA ILE A 94 -13.86 13.15 5.98
C ILE A 94 -13.14 12.94 4.66
N LEU A 95 -13.34 11.76 4.06
CA LEU A 95 -12.81 11.45 2.73
C LEU A 95 -13.94 11.53 1.70
N THR A 96 -13.69 12.33 0.65
CA THR A 96 -14.55 12.40 -0.53
C THR A 96 -13.74 12.16 -1.81
N VAL A 97 -14.39 11.60 -2.82
CA VAL A 97 -13.82 11.29 -4.12
C VAL A 97 -14.62 11.99 -5.20
N ALA A 98 -14.02 12.95 -5.87
CA ALA A 98 -14.66 13.73 -6.93
C ALA A 98 -14.63 12.99 -8.28
N ALA A 99 -13.51 12.33 -8.61
CA ALA A 99 -13.35 11.52 -9.80
C ALA A 99 -12.57 10.25 -9.49
N VAL A 100 -12.71 9.21 -10.30
CA VAL A 100 -11.99 7.94 -10.20
C VAL A 100 -11.35 7.67 -11.56
N ALA A 101 -10.11 7.20 -11.57
CA ALA A 101 -9.43 6.74 -12.77
C ALA A 101 -10.14 5.50 -13.35
N ASP A 102 -9.97 5.28 -14.66
CA ASP A 102 -10.49 4.08 -15.31
C ASP A 102 -9.91 2.81 -14.65
N PRO A 103 -10.67 1.71 -14.58
CA PRO A 103 -10.17 0.44 -14.04
C PRO A 103 -8.95 -0.07 -14.80
N PHE A 104 -8.04 -0.75 -14.11
CA PHE A 104 -6.99 -1.52 -14.77
C PHE A 104 -7.59 -2.65 -15.62
N LEU A 105 -6.88 -3.00 -16.68
CA LEU A 105 -7.21 -4.10 -17.57
C LEU A 105 -6.13 -5.19 -17.48
N PRO A 106 -6.43 -6.45 -17.74
CA PRO A 106 -5.43 -7.52 -17.83
C PRO A 106 -4.27 -7.17 -18.78
N ALA A 107 -4.56 -6.42 -19.85
CA ALA A 107 -3.56 -5.95 -20.81
C ALA A 107 -2.49 -5.03 -20.19
N ASP A 108 -2.84 -4.28 -19.15
CA ASP A 108 -1.92 -3.31 -18.51
C ASP A 108 -0.76 -4.00 -17.78
N VAL A 109 -0.92 -5.28 -17.45
CA VAL A 109 0.07 -6.06 -16.71
C VAL A 109 0.79 -7.13 -17.56
N THR A 110 0.48 -7.22 -18.85
CA THR A 110 1.07 -8.26 -19.74
C THR A 110 2.56 -8.07 -19.98
N SER A 111 3.04 -6.83 -19.96
CA SER A 111 4.43 -6.46 -20.23
C SER A 111 5.36 -6.56 -19.03
N ILE A 112 4.88 -6.97 -17.85
CA ILE A 112 5.67 -7.08 -16.63
C ILE A 112 5.79 -8.53 -16.17
N GLU A 113 6.94 -8.84 -15.56
CA GLU A 113 7.19 -10.04 -14.75
C GLU A 113 7.97 -9.60 -13.52
N ALA A 114 7.63 -10.13 -12.35
CA ALA A 114 8.34 -9.76 -11.12
C ALA A 114 8.43 -10.91 -10.11
N SER A 115 9.47 -10.87 -9.26
CA SER A 115 9.57 -11.79 -8.12
C SER A 115 8.46 -11.53 -7.11
N ALA A 116 8.05 -10.25 -6.92
CA ALA A 116 6.86 -9.87 -6.16
C ALA A 116 6.08 -8.78 -6.86
N ILE A 117 4.75 -8.86 -6.85
CA ILE A 117 3.84 -7.79 -7.32
C ILE A 117 2.88 -7.43 -6.18
N LEU A 118 2.82 -6.15 -5.84
CA LEU A 118 1.86 -5.59 -4.88
C LEU A 118 0.72 -4.92 -5.63
N ILE A 119 -0.51 -5.36 -5.38
CA ILE A 119 -1.75 -4.72 -5.83
C ILE A 119 -2.22 -3.78 -4.72
N SER A 120 -2.17 -2.46 -4.96
CA SER A 120 -2.45 -1.42 -3.96
C SER A 120 -3.48 -0.41 -4.49
N PRO A 121 -4.74 -0.83 -4.71
CA PRO A 121 -5.79 0.06 -5.16
C PRO A 121 -6.31 0.93 -4.02
N SER A 122 -6.89 2.08 -4.38
CA SER A 122 -7.44 3.04 -3.42
C SER A 122 -8.95 2.86 -3.20
N ILE A 123 -9.66 2.40 -4.23
CA ILE A 123 -11.14 2.32 -4.29
C ILE A 123 -11.53 1.04 -5.01
N ARG A 124 -12.65 0.44 -4.60
CA ARG A 124 -13.22 -0.75 -5.24
C ARG A 124 -13.54 -0.49 -6.72
N GLY A 125 -13.24 -1.50 -7.54
CA GLY A 125 -13.40 -1.44 -8.99
C GLY A 125 -12.17 -0.97 -9.75
N GLU A 126 -11.18 -0.39 -9.07
CA GLU A 126 -9.90 0.03 -9.66
C GLU A 126 -9.12 -1.16 -10.23
N VAL A 127 -9.09 -2.28 -9.48
CA VAL A 127 -8.43 -3.52 -9.90
C VAL A 127 -9.44 -4.68 -9.87
N PRO A 128 -10.05 -5.05 -11.01
CA PRO A 128 -10.98 -6.19 -11.10
C PRO A 128 -10.27 -7.54 -10.90
N LEU A 129 -11.05 -8.60 -10.56
CA LEU A 129 -10.55 -9.97 -10.39
C LEU A 129 -9.69 -10.44 -11.57
N ALA A 130 -10.12 -10.19 -12.81
CA ALA A 130 -9.37 -10.57 -14.01
C ALA A 130 -7.94 -9.98 -14.07
N VAL A 131 -7.73 -8.81 -13.46
CA VAL A 131 -6.37 -8.23 -13.34
C VAL A 131 -5.56 -8.95 -12.25
N VAL A 132 -6.18 -9.34 -11.14
CA VAL A 132 -5.52 -10.12 -10.09
C VAL A 132 -5.09 -11.49 -10.63
N GLU A 133 -5.93 -12.15 -11.43
CA GLU A 133 -5.61 -13.40 -12.14
C GLU A 133 -4.41 -13.22 -13.10
N ALA A 134 -4.42 -12.13 -13.88
CA ALA A 134 -3.32 -11.82 -14.79
C ALA A 134 -2.01 -11.53 -14.03
N VAL A 135 -2.08 -10.85 -12.88
CA VAL A 135 -0.94 -10.60 -11.98
C VAL A 135 -0.41 -11.90 -11.40
N ARG A 136 -1.29 -12.82 -10.94
CA ARG A 136 -0.89 -14.12 -10.39
C ARG A 136 -0.02 -14.92 -11.38
N ALA A 137 -0.33 -14.83 -12.67
CA ALA A 137 0.45 -15.51 -13.73
C ALA A 137 1.84 -14.88 -13.98
N LYS A 138 2.13 -13.68 -13.42
CA LYS A 138 3.33 -12.88 -13.67
C LYS A 138 4.24 -12.69 -12.46
N ALA A 139 3.76 -13.07 -11.28
CA ALA A 139 4.43 -12.83 -10.02
C ALA A 139 4.86 -14.14 -9.34
N GLY A 140 6.04 -14.14 -8.71
CA GLY A 140 6.45 -15.16 -7.75
C GLY A 140 5.63 -15.08 -6.46
N LEU A 141 5.50 -13.85 -5.89
CA LEU A 141 4.65 -13.51 -4.76
C LEU A 141 3.63 -12.44 -5.18
N VAL A 142 2.37 -12.61 -4.79
CA VAL A 142 1.31 -11.60 -4.94
C VAL A 142 0.97 -11.01 -3.59
N GLY A 143 1.23 -9.71 -3.43
CA GLY A 143 0.75 -8.91 -2.31
C GLY A 143 -0.51 -8.14 -2.70
N LEU A 144 -1.40 -7.89 -1.74
CA LEU A 144 -2.63 -7.13 -1.95
C LEU A 144 -2.96 -6.28 -0.72
N ASP A 145 -3.30 -5.00 -0.94
CA ASP A 145 -3.89 -4.13 0.09
C ASP A 145 -5.42 -4.18 -0.01
N VAL A 146 -6.10 -4.59 1.08
CA VAL A 146 -7.57 -4.69 1.12
C VAL A 146 -8.27 -3.36 0.91
N GLN A 147 -7.60 -2.24 1.18
CA GLN A 147 -8.16 -0.90 1.15
C GLN A 147 -9.03 -0.65 -0.08
N GLY A 148 -8.50 -0.93 -1.27
CA GLY A 148 -9.20 -0.72 -2.53
C GLY A 148 -10.25 -1.78 -2.88
N PHE A 149 -10.51 -2.74 -2.00
CA PHE A 149 -11.56 -3.75 -2.18
C PHE A 149 -12.73 -3.54 -1.22
N VAL A 150 -12.50 -2.88 -0.08
CA VAL A 150 -13.54 -2.59 0.91
C VAL A 150 -14.07 -1.16 0.83
N ARG A 151 -13.30 -0.22 0.27
CA ARG A 151 -13.70 1.19 0.14
C ARG A 151 -14.51 1.41 -1.13
N VAL A 152 -15.74 1.89 -0.99
CA VAL A 152 -16.67 2.18 -2.08
C VAL A 152 -16.98 3.67 -2.08
N ARG A 153 -17.02 4.26 -3.28
CA ARG A 153 -17.51 5.63 -3.45
C ARG A 153 -19.04 5.65 -3.43
N THR A 154 -19.61 6.31 -2.44
CA THR A 154 -21.07 6.48 -2.36
C THR A 154 -21.59 7.45 -3.45
N PRO A 155 -22.91 7.48 -3.74
CA PRO A 155 -23.49 8.43 -4.68
C PRO A 155 -23.18 9.91 -4.38
N HIS A 156 -22.94 10.23 -3.08
CA HIS A 156 -22.56 11.58 -2.64
C HIS A 156 -21.04 11.82 -2.62
N GLY A 157 -20.25 10.92 -3.20
CA GLY A 157 -18.80 11.03 -3.29
C GLY A 157 -18.03 10.71 -2.01
N ARG A 158 -18.67 10.34 -0.91
CA ARG A 158 -17.98 9.90 0.30
C ARG A 158 -17.44 8.47 0.13
N LEU A 159 -16.35 8.14 0.82
CA LEU A 159 -15.91 6.76 0.95
C LEU A 159 -16.62 6.09 2.12
N ALA A 160 -17.12 4.88 1.87
CA ALA A 160 -17.71 3.98 2.87
C ALA A 160 -17.11 2.60 2.74
N TYR A 161 -17.16 1.80 3.80
CA TYR A 161 -16.85 0.37 3.72
C TYR A 161 -18.11 -0.40 3.34
N GLU A 162 -17.95 -1.32 2.39
CA GLU A 162 -19.00 -2.26 2.03
C GLU A 162 -18.48 -3.70 1.99
N PRO A 163 -19.33 -4.72 2.29
CA PRO A 163 -18.95 -6.13 2.18
C PRO A 163 -18.28 -6.42 0.83
N TRP A 164 -17.27 -7.26 0.83
CA TRP A 164 -16.52 -7.65 -0.37
C TRP A 164 -16.95 -9.06 -0.82
N PRO A 165 -17.84 -9.18 -1.84
CA PRO A 165 -18.41 -10.48 -2.24
C PRO A 165 -17.33 -11.46 -2.73
N GLU A 166 -16.36 -10.98 -3.54
CA GLU A 166 -15.33 -11.84 -4.17
C GLU A 166 -14.12 -12.09 -3.27
N ILE A 167 -14.22 -11.84 -1.96
CA ILE A 167 -13.08 -11.90 -1.04
C ILE A 167 -12.31 -13.23 -1.11
N ARG A 168 -13.01 -14.36 -1.17
CA ARG A 168 -12.38 -15.70 -1.23
C ARG A 168 -11.73 -15.98 -2.57
N GLU A 169 -12.36 -15.55 -3.66
CA GLU A 169 -11.83 -15.73 -5.02
C GLU A 169 -10.53 -14.94 -5.19
N VAL A 170 -10.55 -13.67 -4.82
CA VAL A 170 -9.38 -12.80 -4.92
C VAL A 170 -8.27 -13.25 -3.96
N LEU A 171 -8.60 -13.52 -2.69
CA LEU A 171 -7.60 -13.88 -1.69
C LEU A 171 -7.02 -15.28 -1.91
N GLY A 172 -7.69 -16.16 -2.63
CA GLY A 172 -7.14 -17.43 -3.10
C GLY A 172 -5.97 -17.27 -4.09
N LEU A 173 -5.80 -16.10 -4.69
CA LEU A 173 -4.73 -15.76 -5.62
C LEU A 173 -3.57 -14.98 -4.96
N VAL A 174 -3.70 -14.63 -3.67
CA VAL A 174 -2.81 -13.73 -2.93
C VAL A 174 -1.96 -14.49 -1.92
N ASP A 175 -0.67 -14.20 -1.88
CA ASP A 175 0.25 -14.79 -0.90
C ASP A 175 0.36 -13.93 0.37
N VAL A 176 0.39 -12.60 0.22
CA VAL A 176 0.58 -11.62 1.29
C VAL A 176 -0.56 -10.61 1.28
N LEU A 177 -1.39 -10.60 2.31
CA LEU A 177 -2.48 -9.64 2.46
C LEU A 177 -2.09 -8.53 3.44
N LYS A 178 -2.25 -7.28 3.03
CA LYS A 178 -2.19 -6.14 3.94
C LYS A 178 -3.59 -5.67 4.28
N SER A 179 -3.82 -5.40 5.56
CA SER A 179 -5.00 -4.70 6.10
C SER A 179 -4.56 -3.72 7.18
N ASP A 180 -5.36 -2.70 7.47
CA ASP A 180 -5.26 -2.02 8.76
C ASP A 180 -6.26 -2.60 9.77
N ALA A 181 -6.12 -2.21 11.05
CA ALA A 181 -6.97 -2.74 12.12
C ALA A 181 -8.46 -2.46 11.89
N VAL A 182 -8.81 -1.29 11.32
CA VAL A 182 -10.21 -0.89 11.07
C VAL A 182 -10.79 -1.69 9.90
N GLU A 183 -10.03 -1.84 8.83
CA GLU A 183 -10.40 -2.67 7.68
C GLU A 183 -10.53 -4.14 8.07
N GLY A 184 -9.61 -4.62 8.92
CA GLY A 184 -9.63 -5.96 9.47
C GLY A 184 -10.85 -6.23 10.37
N GLU A 185 -11.17 -5.31 11.30
CA GLU A 185 -12.39 -5.37 12.12
C GLU A 185 -13.64 -5.41 11.22
N PHE A 186 -13.70 -4.56 10.21
CA PHE A 186 -14.82 -4.53 9.26
C PHE A 186 -15.01 -5.87 8.51
N LEU A 187 -13.92 -6.48 8.05
CA LEU A 187 -13.97 -7.72 7.28
C LEU A 187 -14.25 -8.96 8.13
N THR A 188 -13.84 -8.97 9.38
CA THR A 188 -13.89 -10.15 10.25
C THR A 188 -14.90 -10.04 11.38
N GLY A 189 -15.25 -8.83 11.81
CA GLY A 189 -16.04 -8.58 13.03
C GLY A 189 -15.21 -8.73 14.32
N GLU A 190 -13.94 -9.12 14.23
CA GLU A 190 -13.01 -9.28 15.35
C GLU A 190 -12.32 -7.96 15.69
N ARG A 191 -11.94 -7.78 16.98
CA ARG A 191 -11.18 -6.61 17.45
C ARG A 191 -9.76 -6.95 17.88
N ASP A 192 -9.52 -8.19 18.24
CA ASP A 192 -8.18 -8.69 18.54
C ASP A 192 -7.37 -8.84 17.26
N LEU A 193 -6.20 -8.20 17.21
CA LEU A 193 -5.36 -8.17 16.01
C LEU A 193 -4.92 -9.56 15.54
N HIS A 194 -4.68 -10.49 16.48
CA HIS A 194 -4.30 -11.86 16.14
C HIS A 194 -5.50 -12.66 15.64
N ALA A 195 -6.71 -12.43 16.18
CA ALA A 195 -7.93 -13.05 15.69
C ALA A 195 -8.24 -12.56 14.26
N ILE A 196 -8.15 -11.24 14.03
CA ILE A 196 -8.26 -10.65 12.69
C ILE A 196 -7.27 -11.33 11.72
N ALA A 197 -5.98 -11.40 12.08
CA ALA A 197 -4.96 -11.97 11.21
C ALA A 197 -5.24 -13.45 10.89
N ARG A 198 -5.62 -14.27 11.89
CA ARG A 198 -5.98 -15.68 11.67
C ARG A 198 -7.20 -15.84 10.76
N GLN A 199 -8.22 -15.02 10.95
CA GLN A 199 -9.42 -15.10 10.13
C GLN A 199 -9.15 -14.67 8.69
N LEU A 200 -8.39 -13.59 8.47
CA LEU A 200 -7.99 -13.17 7.13
C LEU A 200 -7.13 -14.24 6.43
N ALA A 201 -6.23 -14.88 7.14
CA ALA A 201 -5.44 -16.00 6.60
C ALA A 201 -6.31 -17.20 6.17
N SER A 202 -7.45 -17.42 6.84
CA SER A 202 -8.38 -18.49 6.47
C SER A 202 -9.07 -18.28 5.11
N TYR A 203 -8.95 -17.11 4.51
CA TYR A 203 -9.46 -16.81 3.18
C TYR A 203 -8.48 -17.16 2.04
N GLY A 204 -7.20 -17.46 2.35
CA GLY A 204 -6.22 -17.90 1.35
C GLY A 204 -4.78 -17.45 1.57
N PRO A 205 -4.51 -16.19 1.92
CA PRO A 205 -3.15 -15.69 2.05
C PRO A 205 -2.35 -16.41 3.14
N LYS A 206 -1.07 -16.66 2.85
CA LYS A 206 -0.15 -17.31 3.80
C LYS A 206 0.42 -16.34 4.82
N GLU A 207 0.50 -15.07 4.46
CA GLU A 207 1.03 -14.01 5.31
C GLU A 207 0.03 -12.85 5.39
N ILE A 208 -0.20 -12.35 6.59
CA ILE A 208 -1.06 -11.21 6.87
C ILE A 208 -0.23 -10.10 7.49
N VAL A 209 -0.16 -8.94 6.85
CA VAL A 209 0.46 -7.72 7.36
C VAL A 209 -0.63 -6.81 7.89
N LEU A 210 -0.84 -6.80 9.20
CA LEU A 210 -1.87 -6.02 9.87
C LEU A 210 -1.26 -4.77 10.52
N THR A 211 -1.55 -3.59 9.98
CA THR A 211 -1.06 -2.32 10.55
C THR A 211 -2.06 -1.71 11.52
N HIS A 212 -1.57 -1.08 12.56
CA HIS A 212 -2.37 -0.29 13.51
C HIS A 212 -1.67 1.04 13.85
N LYS A 213 -2.26 1.83 14.74
CA LYS A 213 -1.72 3.17 15.06
C LYS A 213 -0.27 3.12 15.59
N ASP A 214 0.07 2.10 16.38
CA ASP A 214 1.32 2.01 17.14
C ASP A 214 2.33 1.03 16.53
N GLY A 215 1.96 0.25 15.48
CA GLY A 215 2.86 -0.76 14.91
C GLY A 215 2.23 -1.65 13.86
N LEU A 216 2.80 -2.83 13.73
CA LEU A 216 2.28 -3.89 12.86
C LEU A 216 2.38 -5.26 13.53
N VAL A 217 1.42 -6.12 13.17
CA VAL A 217 1.42 -7.56 13.44
C VAL A 217 1.54 -8.26 12.09
N VAL A 218 2.47 -9.19 11.96
CA VAL A 218 2.58 -10.07 10.80
C VAL A 218 2.31 -11.50 11.24
N LEU A 219 1.27 -12.11 10.69
CA LEU A 219 1.05 -13.54 10.81
C LEU A 219 1.67 -14.22 9.58
N ALA A 220 2.63 -15.11 9.78
CA ALA A 220 3.27 -15.88 8.72
C ALA A 220 3.54 -17.32 9.18
N ASN A 221 3.15 -18.30 8.37
CA ASN A 221 3.33 -19.72 8.70
C ASN A 221 2.79 -20.11 10.10
N GLY A 222 1.68 -19.49 10.52
CA GLY A 222 1.07 -19.72 11.84
C GLY A 222 1.77 -19.02 13.01
N THR A 223 2.87 -18.30 12.77
CA THR A 223 3.62 -17.55 13.79
C THR A 223 3.35 -16.05 13.63
N SER A 224 3.11 -15.37 14.76
CA SER A 224 2.95 -13.92 14.79
C SER A 224 4.27 -13.23 15.12
N HIS A 225 4.58 -12.20 14.35
CA HIS A 225 5.72 -11.29 14.54
C HIS A 225 5.18 -9.87 14.73
N GLU A 226 5.57 -9.20 15.80
CA GLU A 226 5.08 -7.86 16.13
C GLU A 226 6.22 -6.88 16.27
N GLN A 227 6.02 -5.67 15.76
CA GLN A 227 6.97 -4.58 15.94
C GLN A 227 6.23 -3.24 16.09
N PRO A 228 6.64 -2.40 17.04
CA PRO A 228 6.09 -1.05 17.17
C PRO A 228 6.62 -0.15 16.06
N PHE A 229 5.88 0.92 15.74
CA PHE A 229 6.43 2.06 15.04
C PHE A 229 7.09 3.00 16.06
N LEU A 230 8.36 3.33 15.84
CA LEU A 230 9.20 4.13 16.74
C LEU A 230 9.74 5.38 16.03
N PRO A 231 8.87 6.27 15.49
CA PRO A 231 9.34 7.54 14.94
C PRO A 231 9.86 8.44 16.08
N ILE A 232 10.91 9.23 15.81
CA ILE A 232 11.37 10.25 16.77
C ILE A 232 10.32 11.35 16.90
N GLU A 233 9.68 11.70 15.78
CA GLU A 233 8.61 12.69 15.74
C GLU A 233 7.59 12.27 14.68
N LEU A 234 6.30 12.33 15.01
CA LEU A 234 5.23 12.01 14.07
C LEU A 234 4.84 13.25 13.25
N ARG A 235 5.23 13.30 11.96
CA ARG A 235 4.94 14.41 11.05
C ARG A 235 4.01 14.04 9.90
N GLY A 236 4.12 12.85 9.33
CA GLY A 236 3.38 12.44 8.14
C GLY A 236 2.76 11.06 8.24
N ARG A 237 1.41 10.97 8.25
CA ARG A 237 0.67 9.70 8.34
C ARG A 237 0.27 9.09 7.00
N SER A 238 0.08 9.92 5.96
CA SER A 238 -0.34 9.45 4.63
C SER A 238 0.66 8.46 4.05
N GLY A 239 0.19 7.35 3.47
CA GLY A 239 1.03 6.30 2.90
C GLY A 239 1.73 5.40 3.93
N ARG A 240 1.34 5.42 5.22
CA ARG A 240 1.90 4.54 6.25
C ARG A 240 1.72 3.06 5.89
N GLY A 241 0.48 2.66 5.57
CA GLY A 241 0.14 1.28 5.20
C GLY A 241 0.86 0.82 3.95
N ASP A 242 0.83 1.64 2.90
CA ASP A 242 1.48 1.35 1.62
C ASP A 242 3.01 1.22 1.78
N THR A 243 3.62 2.13 2.55
CA THR A 243 5.06 2.05 2.88
C THR A 243 5.37 0.77 3.65
N CYS A 244 4.54 0.41 4.63
CA CYS A 244 4.74 -0.79 5.45
C CYS A 244 4.69 -2.06 4.59
N VAL A 245 3.65 -2.24 3.78
CA VAL A 245 3.52 -3.45 2.95
C VAL A 245 4.55 -3.48 1.82
N GLY A 246 4.84 -2.35 1.18
CA GLY A 246 5.87 -2.27 0.14
C GLY A 246 7.26 -2.63 0.68
N SER A 247 7.61 -2.15 1.88
CA SER A 247 8.87 -2.51 2.54
C SER A 247 8.89 -3.96 3.01
N TYR A 248 7.79 -4.47 3.57
CA TYR A 248 7.68 -5.87 3.97
C TYR A 248 7.88 -6.80 2.78
N LEU A 249 7.04 -6.66 1.75
CA LEU A 249 7.04 -7.56 0.61
C LEU A 249 8.37 -7.53 -0.17
N SER A 250 8.97 -6.35 -0.34
CA SER A 250 10.30 -6.24 -0.97
C SER A 250 11.40 -6.92 -0.15
N ARG A 251 11.35 -6.85 1.19
CA ARG A 251 12.32 -7.52 2.06
C ARG A 251 12.12 -9.03 2.11
N ARG A 252 10.86 -9.52 2.01
CA ARG A 252 10.51 -10.94 1.96
C ARG A 252 11.14 -11.68 0.78
N LEU A 253 11.59 -11.00 -0.25
CA LEU A 253 12.33 -11.63 -1.36
C LEU A 253 13.67 -12.24 -0.91
N ASN A 254 14.28 -11.73 0.17
CA ASN A 254 15.62 -12.11 0.62
C ASN A 254 15.73 -12.30 2.14
N ALA A 255 14.61 -12.33 2.86
CA ALA A 255 14.59 -12.42 4.32
C ALA A 255 13.39 -13.21 4.84
N GLU A 256 13.52 -13.78 6.01
CA GLU A 256 12.43 -14.47 6.72
C GLU A 256 11.41 -13.47 7.28
N PRO A 257 10.16 -13.91 7.56
CA PRO A 257 9.08 -13.03 8.01
C PRO A 257 9.45 -12.15 9.22
N ALA A 258 10.16 -12.70 10.20
CA ALA A 258 10.59 -11.97 11.39
C ALA A 258 11.49 -10.78 11.04
N GLU A 259 12.49 -11.00 10.20
CA GLU A 259 13.43 -9.96 9.76
C GLU A 259 12.73 -8.92 8.87
N ALA A 260 11.85 -9.37 7.96
CA ALA A 260 11.06 -8.48 7.11
C ALA A 260 10.10 -7.60 7.94
N THR A 261 9.57 -8.12 9.06
CA THR A 261 8.72 -7.36 9.98
C THR A 261 9.50 -6.24 10.66
N VAL A 262 10.70 -6.52 11.17
CA VAL A 262 11.58 -5.49 11.77
C VAL A 262 11.95 -4.43 10.74
N TRP A 263 12.32 -4.84 9.53
CA TRP A 263 12.64 -3.94 8.42
C TRP A 263 11.45 -3.01 8.10
N ALA A 264 10.26 -3.57 7.95
CA ALA A 264 9.05 -2.83 7.64
C ALA A 264 8.68 -1.82 8.74
N ALA A 265 8.82 -2.20 10.01
CA ALA A 265 8.59 -1.33 11.14
C ALA A 265 9.59 -0.15 11.17
N ALA A 266 10.88 -0.42 10.99
CA ALA A 266 11.92 0.59 11.01
C ALA A 266 11.77 1.59 9.86
N LEU A 267 11.57 1.09 8.63
CA LEU A 267 11.38 1.93 7.45
C LEU A 267 10.12 2.79 7.58
N THR A 268 9.01 2.19 8.04
CA THR A 268 7.75 2.92 8.25
C THR A 268 7.92 3.99 9.34
N SER A 269 8.66 3.72 10.40
CA SER A 269 8.97 4.70 11.44
C SER A 269 9.72 5.92 10.89
N LEU A 270 10.73 5.68 10.06
CA LEU A 270 11.46 6.76 9.38
C LEU A 270 10.59 7.55 8.39
N LYS A 271 9.65 6.87 7.71
CA LYS A 271 8.68 7.54 6.83
C LYS A 271 7.75 8.45 7.63
N LEU A 272 7.31 8.04 8.81
CA LEU A 272 6.42 8.82 9.67
C LEU A 272 7.05 10.13 10.18
N GLU A 273 8.39 10.26 10.12
CA GLU A 273 9.14 11.46 10.51
C GLU A 273 9.07 12.60 9.47
N ALA A 274 8.47 12.36 8.29
CA ALA A 274 8.34 13.38 7.24
C ALA A 274 7.03 13.24 6.46
N GLU A 275 6.57 14.31 5.85
CA GLU A 275 5.48 14.29 4.88
C GLU A 275 5.93 13.64 3.56
N GLY A 276 4.98 13.04 2.82
CA GLY A 276 5.22 12.40 1.53
C GLY A 276 5.89 11.01 1.65
N PRO A 277 6.39 10.45 0.52
CA PRO A 277 7.04 9.16 0.49
C PRO A 277 8.41 9.19 1.20
N ILE A 278 8.92 8.00 1.55
CA ILE A 278 10.21 7.85 2.22
C ILE A 278 11.36 8.41 1.35
N ARG A 279 12.26 9.18 2.00
CA ARG A 279 13.48 9.75 1.37
C ARG A 279 14.75 9.34 2.11
N ARG A 280 14.68 8.28 2.91
CA ARG A 280 15.81 7.73 3.67
C ARG A 280 16.51 6.65 2.87
N SER A 281 17.79 6.50 3.10
CA SER A 281 18.61 5.45 2.50
C SER A 281 18.45 4.11 3.22
N ARG A 282 18.93 3.03 2.61
CA ARG A 282 19.05 1.72 3.23
C ARG A 282 19.88 1.77 4.52
N ALA A 283 20.99 2.51 4.50
CA ALA A 283 21.85 2.70 5.69
C ALA A 283 21.11 3.36 6.86
N ASP A 284 20.20 4.31 6.59
CA ASP A 284 19.36 4.94 7.62
C ASP A 284 18.43 3.92 8.27
N VAL A 285 17.82 3.03 7.47
CA VAL A 285 16.94 1.96 7.99
C VAL A 285 17.74 0.97 8.84
N GLU A 286 18.90 0.53 8.37
CA GLU A 286 19.80 -0.35 9.13
C GLU A 286 20.28 0.30 10.45
N ALA A 287 20.56 1.60 10.43
CA ALA A 287 20.88 2.35 11.65
C ALA A 287 19.68 2.45 12.61
N ALA A 288 18.46 2.69 12.08
CA ALA A 288 17.26 2.70 12.90
C ALA A 288 16.99 1.32 13.53
N ILE A 289 17.21 0.23 12.79
CA ILE A 289 17.10 -1.14 13.33
C ILE A 289 18.06 -1.33 14.51
N ARG A 290 19.34 -1.04 14.31
CA ARG A 290 20.34 -1.17 15.39
C ARG A 290 20.02 -0.33 16.62
N ASN A 291 19.52 0.89 16.42
CA ASN A 291 19.35 1.85 17.53
C ASN A 291 18.00 1.74 18.24
N ARG A 292 16.95 1.25 17.56
CA ARG A 292 15.57 1.30 18.07
C ARG A 292 14.90 -0.08 18.21
N TYR A 293 15.40 -1.12 17.50
CA TYR A 293 14.74 -2.43 17.42
C TYR A 293 15.61 -3.60 17.93
N THR A 294 16.90 -3.36 18.16
CA THR A 294 17.78 -4.36 18.79
C THR A 294 17.83 -4.08 20.29
N ARG A 295 17.10 -4.85 21.09
CA ARG A 295 17.26 -4.94 22.53
C ARG A 295 17.43 -6.40 22.92
#